data_9d5db03624303174a143d01086124e7c
#
_entry.id   9d5db03624303174a143d01086124e7c
#
_cell.length_a   1.000
_cell.length_b   1.000
_cell.length_c   1.000
_cell.angle_alpha   90.00
_cell.angle_beta   90.00
_cell.angle_gamma   90.00
#
_symmetry.space_group_name_H-M   'P 1'
#
loop_
_entity.id
_entity.type
_entity.pdbx_description
1 polymer ?
#
loop_
_entity_poly.entity_id
_entity_poly.type
_entity_poly.pdbx_seq_one_letter_code
_entity_poly.pdbx_strand_id
1 'polypeptide(L)'
;MATPKEAHALVTYFGQRYSEKYGSKPVVNRYQSRWGFDSLLIDLKADEVKKLIDYYFTTISNTGHSLEWFFYNYEKLAVAMEDTERDRASLDRIREETRLRTQEWRRRRGLED
;
A
#
# COMPACT_ATOMS: atom_id res chain seq x y z
N MET A 1 19.20 -5.72 9.98
CA MET A 1 19.09 -6.97 9.19
C MET A 1 17.73 -7.62 9.40
N ALA A 2 17.05 -7.98 8.32
CA ALA A 2 15.78 -8.69 8.42
C ALA A 2 15.99 -10.10 8.99
N THR A 3 15.08 -10.55 9.84
CA THR A 3 15.12 -11.92 10.37
C THR A 3 14.43 -12.87 9.39
N PRO A 4 14.82 -14.16 9.36
CA PRO A 4 14.11 -15.15 8.56
C PRO A 4 12.60 -15.23 8.86
N LYS A 5 12.22 -14.92 10.09
CA LYS A 5 10.81 -14.88 10.50
C LYS A 5 10.01 -13.79 9.78
N GLU A 6 10.61 -12.63 9.59
CA GLU A 6 9.94 -11.52 8.90
C GLU A 6 9.66 -11.86 7.44
N ALA A 7 10.66 -12.40 6.73
CA ALA A 7 10.47 -12.83 5.34
C ALA A 7 9.41 -13.93 5.23
N HIS A 8 9.45 -14.91 6.11
CA HIS A 8 8.46 -15.99 6.14
C HIS A 8 7.04 -15.46 6.40
N ALA A 9 6.92 -14.54 7.35
CA ALA A 9 5.64 -13.90 7.66
C ALA A 9 5.07 -13.15 6.45
N LEU A 10 5.91 -12.49 5.67
CA LEU A 10 5.50 -11.78 4.46
C LEU A 10 5.07 -12.74 3.35
N VAL A 11 5.75 -13.87 3.19
CA VAL A 11 5.33 -14.92 2.25
C VAL A 11 3.92 -15.42 2.62
N THR A 12 3.69 -15.67 3.89
CA THR A 12 2.40 -16.11 4.42
C THR A 12 1.32 -15.05 4.20
N TYR A 13 1.63 -13.79 4.50
CA TYR A 13 0.72 -12.68 4.33
C TYR A 13 0.31 -12.50 2.86
N PHE A 14 1.26 -12.54 1.95
CA PHE A 14 0.99 -12.47 0.52
C PHE A 14 0.07 -13.61 0.07
N GLY A 15 0.37 -14.83 0.52
CA GLY A 15 -0.45 -16.01 0.21
C GLY A 15 -1.88 -15.90 0.72
N GLN A 16 -2.07 -15.34 1.92
CA GLN A 16 -3.39 -15.09 2.49
C GLN A 16 -4.18 -14.07 1.65
N ARG A 17 -3.57 -12.97 1.28
CA ARG A 17 -4.21 -11.95 0.45
C ARG A 17 -4.57 -12.49 -0.93
N TYR A 18 -3.67 -13.28 -1.52
CA TYR A 18 -3.92 -13.94 -2.80
C TYR A 18 -5.13 -14.90 -2.70
N SER A 19 -5.16 -15.71 -1.66
CA SER A 19 -6.27 -16.66 -1.42
C SER A 19 -7.61 -15.96 -1.24
N GLU A 20 -7.62 -14.84 -0.53
CA GLU A 20 -8.82 -14.03 -0.32
C GLU A 20 -9.36 -13.49 -1.65
N LYS A 21 -8.47 -13.11 -2.56
CA LYS A 21 -8.86 -12.52 -3.84
C LYS A 21 -9.24 -13.57 -4.89
N TYR A 22 -8.49 -14.65 -4.97
CA TYR A 22 -8.64 -15.64 -6.06
C TYR A 22 -9.22 -16.97 -5.62
N GLY A 23 -9.39 -17.21 -4.34
CA GLY A 23 -9.93 -18.45 -3.81
C GLY A 23 -8.97 -19.64 -3.84
N SER A 24 -7.71 -19.42 -4.18
CA SER A 24 -6.68 -20.47 -4.22
C SER A 24 -5.34 -19.91 -3.82
N LYS A 25 -4.43 -20.78 -3.38
CA LYS A 25 -3.08 -20.36 -3.01
C LYS A 25 -2.24 -20.09 -4.27
N PRO A 26 -1.31 -19.11 -4.23
CA PRO A 26 -0.42 -18.86 -5.36
C PRO A 26 0.56 -20.02 -5.51
N VAL A 27 0.91 -20.32 -6.77
CA VAL A 27 1.96 -21.29 -7.07
C VAL A 27 3.30 -20.54 -6.98
N VAL A 28 4.02 -20.71 -5.88
CA VAL A 28 5.28 -20.01 -5.65
C VAL A 28 6.36 -20.98 -5.18
N ASN A 29 7.60 -20.70 -5.58
CA ASN A 29 8.75 -21.36 -5.03
C ASN A 29 9.08 -20.70 -3.68
N ARG A 30 9.02 -21.46 -2.60
CA ARG A 30 9.25 -20.95 -1.24
C ARG A 30 10.62 -20.29 -1.07
N TYR A 31 11.64 -20.84 -1.68
CA TYR A 31 13.00 -20.29 -1.60
C TYR A 31 13.11 -18.96 -2.33
N GLN A 32 12.57 -18.87 -3.55
CA GLN A 32 12.56 -17.62 -4.31
C GLN A 32 11.71 -16.55 -3.64
N SER A 33 10.55 -16.93 -3.10
CA SER A 33 9.67 -16.01 -2.39
C SER A 33 10.35 -15.42 -1.16
N ARG A 34 10.95 -16.26 -0.35
CA ARG A 34 11.69 -15.84 0.85
C ARG A 34 12.86 -14.93 0.47
N TRP A 35 13.60 -15.29 -0.56
CA TRP A 35 14.74 -14.51 -1.03
C TRP A 35 14.31 -13.13 -1.53
N GLY A 36 13.22 -13.07 -2.26
CA GLY A 36 12.65 -11.82 -2.73
C GLY A 36 12.25 -10.89 -1.60
N PHE A 37 11.56 -11.40 -0.57
CA PHE A 37 11.20 -10.60 0.59
C PHE A 37 12.41 -10.23 1.45
N ASP A 38 13.41 -11.09 1.57
CA ASP A 38 14.66 -10.72 2.23
C ASP A 38 15.31 -9.52 1.56
N SER A 39 15.31 -9.49 0.23
CA SER A 39 15.84 -8.36 -0.55
C SER A 39 15.04 -7.08 -0.32
N LEU A 40 13.71 -7.18 -0.29
CA LEU A 40 12.84 -6.04 0.02
C LEU A 40 13.09 -5.49 1.42
N LEU A 41 13.31 -6.36 2.38
CA LEU A 41 13.53 -5.98 3.78
C LEU A 41 14.88 -5.28 4.02
N ILE A 42 15.78 -5.28 3.05
CA ILE A 42 17.00 -4.47 3.10
C ILE A 42 16.63 -2.98 2.98
N ASP A 43 15.68 -2.65 2.11
CA ASP A 43 15.31 -1.27 1.80
C ASP A 43 14.06 -0.80 2.56
N LEU A 44 13.17 -1.73 2.91
CA LEU A 44 11.86 -1.42 3.51
C LEU A 44 11.68 -2.18 4.82
N LYS A 45 10.89 -1.61 5.73
CA LYS A 45 10.49 -2.30 6.95
C LYS A 45 9.34 -3.27 6.66
N ALA A 46 9.19 -4.30 7.50
CA ALA A 46 8.13 -5.30 7.34
C ALA A 46 6.73 -4.69 7.24
N ASP A 47 6.44 -3.68 8.04
CA ASP A 47 5.15 -2.99 8.00
C ASP A 47 4.93 -2.26 6.68
N GLU A 48 5.97 -1.67 6.12
CA GLU A 48 5.93 -1.00 4.82
C GLU A 48 5.67 -2.00 3.70
N VAL A 49 6.30 -3.18 3.77
CA VAL A 49 6.09 -4.25 2.78
C VAL A 49 4.65 -4.77 2.85
N LYS A 50 4.08 -4.92 4.05
CA LYS A 50 2.67 -5.31 4.21
C LYS A 50 1.73 -4.30 3.57
N LYS A 51 1.96 -3.01 3.79
CA LYS A 51 1.18 -1.94 3.15
C LYS A 51 1.30 -2.00 1.63
N LEU A 52 2.49 -2.28 1.14
CA LEU A 52 2.75 -2.40 -0.28
C LEU A 52 2.03 -3.61 -0.90
N ILE A 53 1.99 -4.74 -0.19
CA ILE A 53 1.22 -5.90 -0.59
C ILE A 53 -0.27 -5.56 -0.68
N ASP A 54 -0.81 -4.90 0.33
CA ASP A 54 -2.21 -4.46 0.34
C ASP A 54 -2.51 -3.53 -0.84
N TYR A 55 -1.64 -2.56 -1.09
CA TYR A 55 -1.74 -1.65 -2.23
C TYR A 55 -1.75 -2.42 -3.56
N TYR A 56 -0.85 -3.40 -3.70
CA TYR A 56 -0.76 -4.23 -4.89
C TYR A 56 -2.08 -4.96 -5.17
N PHE A 57 -2.66 -5.60 -4.15
CA PHE A 57 -3.91 -6.36 -4.33
C PHE A 57 -5.15 -5.47 -4.49
N THR A 58 -5.15 -4.27 -3.95
CA THR A 58 -6.31 -3.37 -4.00
C THR A 58 -6.30 -2.42 -5.19
N THR A 59 -5.13 -2.00 -5.64
CA THR A 59 -4.99 -0.94 -6.67
C THR A 59 -4.60 -1.49 -8.03
N ILE A 60 -3.71 -2.47 -8.08
CA ILE A 60 -3.25 -3.06 -9.34
C ILE A 60 -4.16 -4.23 -9.70
N SER A 61 -4.82 -4.17 -10.84
CA SER A 61 -5.85 -5.14 -11.22
C SER A 61 -5.52 -5.97 -12.47
N ASN A 62 -4.46 -5.63 -13.20
CA ASN A 62 -4.20 -6.18 -14.53
C ASN A 62 -3.04 -7.17 -14.61
N THR A 63 -2.50 -7.62 -13.49
CA THR A 63 -1.32 -8.48 -13.46
C THR A 63 -1.60 -9.92 -13.06
N GLY A 64 -2.79 -10.24 -12.54
CA GLY A 64 -3.05 -11.53 -11.89
C GLY A 64 -2.34 -11.68 -10.54
N HIS A 65 -1.69 -10.62 -10.07
CA HIS A 65 -1.02 -10.53 -8.78
C HIS A 65 0.05 -11.60 -8.54
N SER A 66 0.87 -11.87 -9.56
CA SER A 66 1.99 -12.79 -9.39
C SER A 66 3.05 -12.21 -8.45
N LEU A 67 3.73 -13.09 -7.72
CA LEU A 67 4.79 -12.69 -6.81
C LEU A 67 6.02 -12.17 -7.59
N GLU A 68 6.32 -12.73 -8.74
CA GLU A 68 7.41 -12.27 -9.62
C GLU A 68 7.19 -10.83 -10.04
N TRP A 69 5.99 -10.49 -10.50
CA TRP A 69 5.66 -9.12 -10.90
C TRP A 69 5.85 -8.16 -9.75
N PHE A 70 5.44 -8.56 -8.53
CA PHE A 70 5.60 -7.77 -7.32
C PHE A 70 7.07 -7.48 -7.03
N PHE A 71 7.93 -8.49 -7.10
CA PHE A 71 9.37 -8.32 -6.86
C PHE A 71 10.05 -7.45 -7.91
N TYR A 72 9.64 -7.55 -9.16
CA TYR A 72 10.19 -6.73 -10.24
C TYR A 72 9.77 -5.26 -10.15
N ASN A 73 8.61 -4.98 -9.60
CA ASN A 73 7.99 -3.67 -9.66
C ASN A 73 7.77 -3.00 -8.29
N TYR A 74 8.32 -3.56 -7.22
CA TYR A 74 8.05 -3.05 -5.87
C TYR A 74 8.48 -1.58 -5.69
N GLU A 75 9.57 -1.16 -6.34
CA GLU A 75 10.03 0.23 -6.27
C GLU A 75 9.01 1.18 -6.88
N LYS A 76 8.47 0.82 -8.03
CA LYS A 76 7.42 1.60 -8.69
C LYS A 76 6.15 1.64 -7.86
N LEU A 77 5.79 0.52 -7.24
CA LEU A 77 4.63 0.42 -6.36
C LEU A 77 4.82 1.30 -5.11
N ALA A 78 6.01 1.29 -4.53
CA ALA A 78 6.32 2.09 -3.36
C ALA A 78 6.20 3.58 -3.66
N VAL A 79 6.74 4.04 -4.79
CA VAL A 79 6.63 5.43 -5.22
C VAL A 79 5.18 5.81 -5.48
N ALA A 80 4.43 4.98 -6.18
CA ALA A 80 3.02 5.22 -6.46
C ALA A 80 2.18 5.28 -5.18
N MET A 81 2.46 4.41 -4.22
CA MET A 81 1.77 4.41 -2.93
C MET A 81 2.06 5.68 -2.13
N GLU A 82 3.32 6.11 -2.08
CA GLU A 82 3.70 7.37 -1.43
C GLU A 82 3.03 8.57 -2.07
N ASP A 83 3.02 8.63 -3.40
CA ASP A 83 2.37 9.71 -4.14
C ASP A 83 0.86 9.75 -3.87
N THR A 84 0.21 8.60 -3.83
CA THR A 84 -1.21 8.49 -3.51
C THR A 84 -1.51 8.96 -2.09
N GLU A 85 -0.70 8.57 -1.12
CA GLU A 85 -0.85 9.01 0.28
C GLU A 85 -0.64 10.52 0.40
N ARG A 86 0.36 11.06 -0.29
CA ARG A 86 0.64 12.50 -0.29
C ARG A 86 -0.51 13.30 -0.92
N ASP A 87 -1.02 12.84 -2.04
CA ASP A 87 -2.14 13.49 -2.74
C ASP A 87 -3.40 13.46 -1.88
N ARG A 88 -3.68 12.35 -1.22
CA ARG A 88 -4.82 12.22 -0.32
C ARG A 88 -4.70 13.19 0.86
N ALA A 89 -3.53 13.29 1.48
CA ALA A 89 -3.27 14.22 2.57
C ALA A 89 -3.44 15.66 2.12
N SER A 90 -2.96 16.01 0.92
CA SER A 90 -3.11 17.34 0.32
C SER A 90 -4.58 17.69 0.05
N LEU A 91 -5.34 16.74 -0.49
CA LEU A 91 -6.77 16.94 -0.76
C LEU A 91 -7.56 17.14 0.54
N ASP A 92 -7.27 16.37 1.58
CA ASP A 92 -7.92 16.51 2.87
C ASP A 92 -7.64 17.88 3.48
N ARG A 93 -6.41 18.37 3.37
CA ARG A 93 -6.02 19.71 3.83
C ARG A 93 -6.79 20.81 3.07
N ILE A 94 -6.87 20.71 1.76
CA ILE A 94 -7.59 21.67 0.92
C ILE A 94 -9.08 21.71 1.28
N ARG A 95 -9.67 20.54 1.48
CA ARG A 95 -11.09 20.44 1.88
C ARG A 95 -11.34 21.11 3.22
N GLU A 96 -10.46 20.89 4.19
CA GLU A 96 -10.56 21.50 5.52
C GLU A 96 -10.45 23.03 5.44
N GLU A 97 -9.47 23.55 4.71
CA GLU A 97 -9.29 24.99 4.51
C GLU A 97 -10.50 25.61 3.83
N THR A 98 -11.04 24.97 2.82
CA THR A 98 -12.24 25.45 2.11
C THR A 98 -13.45 25.52 3.03
N ARG A 99 -13.63 24.49 3.86
CA ARG A 99 -14.73 24.44 4.84
C ARG A 99 -14.65 25.61 5.83
N LEU A 100 -13.45 25.86 6.37
CA LEU A 100 -13.23 26.95 7.32
C LEU A 100 -13.49 28.32 6.70
N ARG A 101 -13.04 28.55 5.47
CA ARG A 101 -13.28 29.79 4.73
C ARG A 101 -14.76 30.03 4.48
N THR A 102 -15.49 28.98 4.15
CA THR A 102 -16.93 29.05 3.92
C THR A 102 -17.67 29.45 5.21
N GLN A 103 -17.26 28.87 6.35
CA GLN A 103 -17.85 29.22 7.64
C GLN A 103 -17.59 30.68 8.00
N GLU A 104 -16.37 31.17 7.83
CA GLU A 104 -16.03 32.58 8.06
C GLU A 104 -16.82 33.52 7.17
N TRP A 105 -16.96 33.18 5.90
CA TRP A 105 -17.70 33.98 4.95
C TRP A 105 -19.17 34.10 5.35
N ARG A 106 -19.80 33.01 5.77
CA ARG A 106 -21.19 33.02 6.25
C ARG A 106 -21.34 33.87 7.53
N ARG A 107 -20.40 33.75 8.43
CA ARG A 107 -20.39 34.51 9.67
C ARG A 107 -20.30 36.01 9.41
N ARG A 108 -19.42 36.44 8.52
CA ARG A 108 -19.23 37.83 8.17
C ARG A 108 -20.46 38.43 7.51
N ARG A 109 -21.20 37.65 6.75
CA ARG A 109 -22.42 38.11 6.11
C ARG A 109 -23.67 37.97 6.95
N GLY A 110 -23.54 37.47 8.15
CA GLY A 110 -24.67 37.29 9.07
C GLY A 110 -25.65 36.22 8.59
N LEU A 111 -25.20 35.27 7.80
CA LEU A 111 -26.03 34.19 7.27
C LEU A 111 -26.14 33.01 8.20
N GLU A 112 -25.35 32.99 9.27
CA GLU A 112 -25.42 31.99 10.34
C GLU A 112 -26.26 32.55 11.48
N ASP A 113 -27.25 31.81 11.85
CA ASP A 113 -28.09 32.14 12.98
C ASP A 113 -27.83 31.21 14.16
#